data_1442a2d2658b4a7145bb225303e690e0
#
_entry.id   1442a2d2658b4a7145bb225303e690e0
#
_cell.length_a   1.000
_cell.length_b   1.000
_cell.length_c   1.000
_cell.angle_alpha   90.00
_cell.angle_beta   90.00
_cell.angle_gamma   90.00
#
_symmetry.space_group_name_H-M   'P 1'
#
loop_
_entity.id
_entity.type
_entity.pdbx_description
1 polymer ?
#
loop_
_entity_poly.entity_id
_entity_poly.type
_entity_poly.pdbx_seq_one_letter_code
_entity_poly.pdbx_strand_id
1 'polypeptide(L)'
;MPATVRLPAARRLPETARTLRRLGIRFSPQAALTIAPAEKRFDVLPNVVGTIPPLLVPESISPARTLALLRKLGISSPSPFFAAGKAGQINAALFAAACLAARDPKTRRALDRFRARQTSSVPSQP
;
A
#
# COMPACT_ATOMS: atom_id res chain seq x y z
N MET A 1 7.43 12.99 -15.51
CA MET A 1 6.24 13.05 -14.63
C MET A 1 6.58 12.44 -13.30
N PRO A 2 6.30 13.08 -12.16
CA PRO A 2 6.51 12.45 -10.87
C PRO A 2 5.55 11.26 -10.69
N ALA A 3 6.03 10.24 -9.98
CA ALA A 3 5.19 9.10 -9.65
C ALA A 3 4.07 9.53 -8.70
N THR A 4 2.88 9.04 -8.94
CA THR A 4 1.70 9.36 -8.14
C THR A 4 0.91 8.11 -7.76
N VAL A 5 0.28 8.18 -6.60
CA VAL A 5 -0.62 7.16 -6.08
C VAL A 5 -1.89 7.85 -5.59
N ARG A 6 -3.02 7.21 -5.80
CA ARG A 6 -4.26 7.65 -5.22
C ARG A 6 -4.42 7.05 -3.83
N LEU A 7 -4.51 7.90 -2.81
CA LEU A 7 -4.63 7.49 -1.41
C LEU A 7 -5.82 8.23 -0.78
N PRO A 8 -7.08 7.78 -1.04
CA PRO A 8 -8.27 8.52 -0.64
C PRO A 8 -8.47 8.61 0.87
N ALA A 9 -7.90 7.70 1.63
CA ALA A 9 -8.04 7.66 3.08
C ALA A 9 -6.67 7.70 3.77
N ALA A 10 -5.85 8.70 3.44
CA ALA A 10 -4.49 8.82 3.96
C ALA A 10 -4.42 8.82 5.49
N ARG A 11 -5.42 9.44 6.17
CA ARG A 11 -5.47 9.49 7.63
C ARG A 11 -5.68 8.11 8.27
N ARG A 12 -6.33 7.21 7.57
CA ARG A 12 -6.57 5.83 8.03
C ARG A 12 -5.38 4.92 7.76
N LEU A 13 -4.47 5.32 6.88
CA LEU A 13 -3.27 4.57 6.51
C LEU A 13 -2.02 5.43 6.71
N PRO A 14 -1.71 5.83 7.97
CA PRO A 14 -0.63 6.79 8.21
C PRO A 14 0.76 6.26 7.85
N GLU A 15 1.02 4.98 8.04
CA GLU A 15 2.32 4.39 7.70
C GLU A 15 2.51 4.27 6.19
N THR A 16 1.44 3.97 5.45
CA THR A 16 1.45 3.98 3.99
C THR A 16 1.78 5.39 3.48
N ALA A 17 1.08 6.40 4.01
CA ALA A 17 1.32 7.78 3.60
C ALA A 17 2.75 8.23 3.89
N ARG A 18 3.25 7.91 5.08
CA ARG A 18 4.62 8.25 5.48
C ARG A 18 5.66 7.60 4.57
N THR A 19 5.50 6.32 4.29
CA THR A 19 6.42 5.57 3.44
C THR A 19 6.44 6.10 2.01
N LEU A 20 5.26 6.38 1.45
CA LEU A 20 5.16 6.96 0.10
C LEU A 20 5.85 8.32 0.03
N ARG A 21 5.68 9.18 1.04
CA ARG A 21 6.37 10.47 1.10
C ARG A 21 7.89 10.31 1.17
N ARG A 22 8.37 9.37 1.95
CA ARG A 22 9.81 9.08 2.03
C ARG A 22 10.39 8.62 0.70
N LEU A 23 9.59 7.97 -0.13
CA LEU A 23 9.99 7.51 -1.46
C LEU A 23 9.80 8.60 -2.54
N GLY A 24 9.32 9.80 -2.16
CA GLY A 24 9.10 10.89 -3.10
C GLY A 24 7.87 10.71 -3.98
N ILE A 25 6.96 9.82 -3.61
CA ILE A 25 5.73 9.58 -4.35
C ILE A 25 4.66 10.55 -3.87
N ARG A 26 4.02 11.24 -4.81
CA ARG A 26 2.96 12.20 -4.52
C ARG A 26 1.59 11.56 -4.57
N PHE A 27 0.63 12.16 -3.89
CA PHE A 27 -0.77 11.73 -3.92
C PHE A 27 -1.53 12.53 -4.96
N SER A 28 -2.36 11.83 -5.76
CA SER A 28 -3.18 12.48 -6.77
C SER A 28 -4.50 11.72 -6.92
N PRO A 29 -5.64 12.42 -6.97
CA PRO A 29 -6.93 11.77 -7.20
C PRO A 29 -7.08 11.18 -8.61
N GLN A 30 -6.21 11.56 -9.54
CA GLN A 30 -6.22 11.04 -10.91
C GLN A 30 -5.21 9.90 -11.13
N ALA A 31 -4.44 9.52 -10.11
CA ALA A 31 -3.48 8.43 -10.25
C ALA A 31 -4.19 7.10 -10.53
N ALA A 32 -3.60 6.30 -11.41
CA ALA A 32 -4.19 5.01 -11.79
C ALA A 32 -4.09 3.98 -10.68
N LEU A 33 -3.04 4.02 -9.87
CA LEU A 33 -2.82 3.08 -8.79
C LEU A 33 -3.40 3.62 -7.49
N THR A 34 -4.30 2.85 -6.89
CA THR A 34 -4.99 3.22 -5.65
C THR A 34 -4.58 2.30 -4.51
N ILE A 35 -4.34 2.88 -3.33
CA ILE A 35 -4.22 2.15 -2.07
C ILE A 35 -5.37 2.60 -1.18
N ALA A 36 -6.15 1.65 -0.68
CA ALA A 36 -7.34 1.96 0.11
C ALA A 36 -7.45 1.04 1.32
N PRO A 37 -8.08 1.52 2.43
CA PRO A 37 -8.40 0.63 3.53
C PRO A 37 -9.37 -0.45 3.07
N ALA A 38 -9.16 -1.68 3.53
CA ALA A 38 -10.11 -2.74 3.29
C ALA A 38 -11.32 -2.54 4.21
N GLU A 39 -12.50 -2.53 3.63
CA GLU A 39 -13.77 -2.34 4.33
C GLU A 39 -14.67 -3.55 4.14
N LYS A 40 -15.72 -3.63 4.97
CA LYS A 40 -16.72 -4.71 4.86
C LYS A 40 -17.35 -4.77 3.47
N ARG A 41 -17.44 -3.63 2.78
CA ARG A 41 -17.97 -3.50 1.41
C ARG A 41 -16.88 -3.15 0.44
N PHE A 42 -15.78 -3.87 0.47
CA PHE A 42 -14.66 -3.61 -0.44
C PHE A 42 -15.03 -3.84 -1.93
N ASP A 43 -16.11 -4.56 -2.18
CA ASP A 43 -16.69 -4.75 -3.51
C ASP A 43 -17.31 -3.47 -4.08
N VAL A 44 -17.60 -2.50 -3.21
CA VAL A 44 -18.13 -1.19 -3.60
C VAL A 44 -17.12 -0.13 -3.19
N LEU A 45 -15.99 -0.08 -3.87
CA LEU A 45 -15.03 0.99 -3.66
C LEU A 45 -15.43 2.17 -4.53
N PRO A 46 -16.03 3.22 -3.94
CA PRO A 46 -16.41 4.38 -4.74
C PRO A 46 -15.15 5.05 -5.27
N ASN A 47 -15.22 5.51 -6.52
CA ASN A 47 -14.16 6.30 -7.15
C ASN A 47 -12.87 5.54 -7.46
N VAL A 48 -12.94 4.25 -7.76
CA VAL A 48 -11.80 3.55 -8.35
C VAL A 48 -11.58 4.10 -9.75
N VAL A 49 -10.38 4.62 -10.01
CA VAL A 49 -10.03 5.18 -11.31
C VAL A 49 -9.42 4.08 -12.17
N GLY A 50 -10.00 3.86 -13.34
CA GLY A 50 -9.47 2.89 -14.31
C GLY A 50 -9.80 1.44 -13.98
N THR A 51 -9.09 0.53 -14.64
CA THR A 51 -9.32 -0.92 -14.55
C THR A 51 -8.37 -1.64 -13.60
N ILE A 52 -7.44 -0.94 -13.00
CA ILE A 52 -6.46 -1.53 -12.08
C ILE A 52 -7.14 -1.73 -10.72
N PRO A 53 -7.17 -2.97 -10.20
CA PRO A 53 -7.73 -3.21 -8.88
C PRO A 53 -6.96 -2.45 -7.80
N PRO A 54 -7.64 -1.88 -6.78
CA PRO A 54 -6.97 -1.19 -5.69
C PRO A 54 -6.19 -2.16 -4.81
N LEU A 55 -5.11 -1.66 -4.21
CA LEU A 55 -4.37 -2.39 -3.17
C LEU A 55 -5.10 -2.17 -1.85
N LEU A 56 -5.52 -3.26 -1.20
CA LEU A 56 -6.35 -3.21 -0.01
C LEU A 56 -5.51 -3.45 1.24
N VAL A 57 -5.65 -2.57 2.22
CA VAL A 57 -4.93 -2.65 3.49
C VAL A 57 -5.93 -2.69 4.63
N PRO A 58 -6.04 -3.81 5.37
CA PRO A 58 -6.91 -3.85 6.55
C PRO A 58 -6.42 -2.87 7.61
N GLU A 59 -7.35 -2.12 8.21
CA GLU A 59 -7.01 -1.27 9.34
C GLU A 59 -6.67 -2.11 10.56
N SER A 60 -5.84 -1.54 11.46
CA SER A 60 -5.54 -2.16 12.73
C SER A 60 -6.73 -1.98 13.66
N ILE A 61 -7.56 -3.02 13.77
CA ILE A 61 -8.72 -3.11 14.65
C ILE A 61 -8.53 -4.30 15.59
N SER A 62 -9.57 -4.71 16.30
CA SER A 62 -9.44 -5.88 17.20
C SER A 62 -8.99 -7.12 16.43
N PRO A 63 -8.25 -8.05 17.07
CA PRO A 63 -7.80 -9.28 16.38
C PRO A 63 -8.93 -10.08 15.75
N ALA A 64 -10.08 -10.17 16.40
CA ALA A 64 -11.23 -10.91 15.87
C ALA A 64 -11.75 -10.28 14.58
N ARG A 65 -11.89 -8.96 14.55
CA ARG A 65 -12.34 -8.23 13.35
C ARG A 65 -11.34 -8.32 12.21
N THR A 66 -10.06 -8.22 12.53
CA THR A 66 -8.98 -8.36 11.55
C THR A 66 -9.03 -9.73 10.90
N LEU A 67 -9.16 -10.79 11.70
CA LEU A 67 -9.23 -12.16 11.19
C LEU A 67 -10.46 -12.35 10.28
N ALA A 68 -11.62 -11.87 10.70
CA ALA A 68 -12.85 -11.98 9.91
C ALA A 68 -12.70 -11.26 8.57
N LEU A 69 -12.10 -10.07 8.57
CA LEU A 69 -11.87 -9.30 7.35
C LEU A 69 -10.89 -10.01 6.41
N LEU A 70 -9.79 -10.54 6.94
CA LEU A 70 -8.79 -11.26 6.14
C LEU A 70 -9.37 -12.51 5.50
N ARG A 71 -10.21 -13.24 6.22
CA ARG A 71 -10.92 -14.40 5.66
C ARG A 71 -11.81 -14.00 4.49
N LYS A 72 -12.57 -12.93 4.65
CA LYS A 72 -13.44 -12.42 3.61
C LYS A 72 -12.65 -11.98 2.38
N LEU A 73 -11.55 -11.25 2.56
CA LEU A 73 -10.68 -10.82 1.47
C LEU A 73 -10.06 -12.00 0.72
N GLY A 74 -9.60 -13.01 1.46
CA GLY A 74 -8.99 -14.19 0.86
C GLY A 74 -9.95 -15.03 0.02
N ILE A 75 -11.24 -14.99 0.33
CA ILE A 75 -12.24 -15.78 -0.38
C ILE A 75 -12.82 -15.04 -1.59
N SER A 76 -13.08 -13.74 -1.47
CA SER A 76 -13.92 -13.03 -2.44
C SER A 76 -13.30 -11.81 -3.08
N SER A 77 -12.12 -11.36 -2.64
CA SER A 77 -11.52 -10.14 -3.19
C SER A 77 -10.75 -10.43 -4.49
N PRO A 78 -11.05 -9.70 -5.58
CA PRO A 78 -10.24 -9.75 -6.79
C PRO A 78 -8.98 -8.89 -6.68
N SER A 79 -8.83 -8.11 -5.63
CA SER A 79 -7.74 -7.15 -5.44
C SER A 79 -6.64 -7.73 -4.55
N PRO A 80 -5.37 -7.35 -4.76
CA PRO A 80 -4.31 -7.67 -3.82
C PRO A 80 -4.60 -7.04 -2.45
N PHE A 81 -4.27 -7.76 -1.38
CA PHE A 81 -4.43 -7.24 -0.03
C PHE A 81 -3.20 -7.55 0.82
N PHE A 82 -3.03 -6.77 1.88
CA PHE A 82 -1.85 -6.79 2.73
C PHE A 82 -2.24 -7.09 4.17
N ALA A 83 -1.26 -7.42 5.00
CA ALA A 83 -1.49 -7.68 6.41
C ALA A 83 -2.01 -6.43 7.12
N ALA A 84 -2.78 -6.62 8.17
CA ALA A 84 -3.22 -5.51 9.03
C ALA A 84 -2.04 -4.96 9.83
N GLY A 85 -2.12 -3.68 10.19
CA GLY A 85 -1.13 -3.03 11.03
C GLY A 85 -0.01 -2.36 10.26
N LYS A 86 1.00 -1.92 11.00
CA LYS A 86 2.10 -1.11 10.48
C LYS A 86 2.84 -1.78 9.33
N ALA A 87 3.21 -3.05 9.50
CA ALA A 87 3.98 -3.78 8.48
C ALA A 87 3.21 -3.89 7.16
N GLY A 88 1.91 -4.20 7.23
CA GLY A 88 1.08 -4.29 6.02
C GLY A 88 0.91 -2.95 5.32
N GLN A 89 0.78 -1.87 6.08
CA GLN A 89 0.70 -0.52 5.52
C GLN A 89 1.99 -0.14 4.78
N ILE A 90 3.15 -0.44 5.37
CA ILE A 90 4.45 -0.19 4.75
C ILE A 90 4.60 -1.04 3.49
N ASN A 91 4.25 -2.31 3.56
CA ASN A 91 4.36 -3.23 2.43
C ASN A 91 3.48 -2.81 1.25
N ALA A 92 2.29 -2.27 1.51
CA ALA A 92 1.44 -1.74 0.45
C ALA A 92 2.11 -0.58 -0.28
N ALA A 93 2.75 0.33 0.47
CA ALA A 93 3.50 1.44 -0.12
C ALA A 93 4.69 0.94 -0.95
N LEU A 94 5.43 -0.03 -0.45
CA LEU A 94 6.57 -0.61 -1.18
C LEU A 94 6.14 -1.35 -2.43
N PHE A 95 5.00 -2.05 -2.38
CA PHE A 95 4.44 -2.72 -3.56
C PHE A 95 4.05 -1.69 -4.63
N ALA A 96 3.37 -0.62 -4.22
CA ALA A 96 3.02 0.46 -5.13
C ALA A 96 4.26 1.10 -5.77
N ALA A 97 5.30 1.36 -4.94
CA ALA A 97 6.56 1.90 -5.44
C ALA A 97 7.22 0.96 -6.46
N ALA A 98 7.19 -0.35 -6.21
CA ALA A 98 7.75 -1.33 -7.14
C ALA A 98 7.01 -1.30 -8.48
N CYS A 99 5.69 -1.14 -8.48
CA CYS A 99 4.91 -1.01 -9.70
C CYS A 99 5.29 0.26 -10.48
N LEU A 100 5.47 1.37 -9.77
CA LEU A 100 5.82 2.66 -10.39
C LEU A 100 7.28 2.71 -10.84
N ALA A 101 8.16 2.00 -10.17
CA ALA A 101 9.60 1.98 -10.45
C ALA A 101 9.92 1.47 -11.86
N ALA A 102 9.04 0.67 -12.44
CA ALA A 102 9.20 0.16 -13.81
C ALA A 102 9.26 1.30 -14.84
N ARG A 103 8.63 2.44 -14.55
CA ARG A 103 8.55 3.59 -15.47
C ARG A 103 9.13 4.88 -14.90
N ASP A 104 9.57 4.86 -13.63
CA ASP A 104 10.11 6.05 -12.99
C ASP A 104 11.45 5.75 -12.33
N PRO A 105 12.58 6.16 -12.94
CA PRO A 105 13.89 5.91 -12.39
C PRO A 105 14.12 6.52 -11.01
N LYS A 106 13.50 7.66 -10.71
CA LYS A 106 13.63 8.30 -9.38
C LYS A 106 13.01 7.41 -8.30
N THR A 107 11.83 6.87 -8.57
CA THR A 107 11.16 5.95 -7.65
C THR A 107 11.98 4.67 -7.47
N ARG A 108 12.54 4.13 -8.55
CA ARG A 108 13.40 2.95 -8.49
C ARG A 108 14.61 3.19 -7.58
N ARG A 109 15.29 4.30 -7.74
CA ARG A 109 16.45 4.63 -6.89
C ARG A 109 16.06 4.82 -5.44
N ALA A 110 14.93 5.49 -5.19
CA ALA A 110 14.42 5.68 -3.83
C ALA A 110 14.06 4.35 -3.17
N LEU A 111 13.41 3.46 -3.92
CA LEU A 111 13.06 2.13 -3.44
C LEU A 111 14.28 1.29 -3.14
N ASP A 112 15.28 1.31 -4.02
CA ASP A 112 16.52 0.59 -3.82
C ASP A 112 17.27 1.08 -2.58
N ARG A 113 17.31 2.40 -2.34
CA ARG A 113 17.90 2.97 -1.13
C ARG A 113 17.14 2.55 0.13
N PHE A 114 15.82 2.54 0.07
CA PHE A 114 14.99 2.11 1.19
C PHE A 114 15.28 0.65 1.56
N ARG A 115 15.30 -0.23 0.56
CA ARG A 115 15.60 -1.66 0.75
C ARG A 115 17.01 -1.88 1.28
N ALA A 116 17.98 -1.13 0.79
CA ALA A 116 19.36 -1.22 1.26
C ALA A 116 19.45 -0.85 2.74
N ARG A 117 18.75 0.20 3.17
CA ARG A 117 18.70 0.58 4.59
C ARG A 117 18.04 -0.48 5.45
N GLN A 118 16.96 -1.11 4.97
CA GLN A 118 16.32 -2.20 5.69
C GLN A 118 17.27 -3.39 5.84
N THR A 119 17.97 -3.76 4.79
CA THR A 119 18.93 -4.86 4.81
C THR A 119 20.08 -4.57 5.78
N SER A 120 20.63 -3.36 5.77
CA SER A 120 21.74 -3.00 6.65
C SER A 120 21.34 -2.92 8.11
N SER A 121 20.05 -2.74 8.41
CA SER A 121 19.53 -2.69 9.79
C SER A 121 19.27 -4.09 10.37
N VAL A 122 19.28 -5.13 9.54
CA VAL A 122 19.08 -6.51 10.01
C VAL A 122 20.36 -7.02 10.65
N PRO A 123 20.30 -7.60 11.89
CA PRO A 123 21.47 -8.15 12.52
C PRO A 123 22.11 -9.25 11.68
N SER A 124 23.44 -9.30 11.63
CA SER A 124 24.19 -10.32 10.88
C SER A 124 24.09 -11.70 11.53
N GLN A 125 23.69 -11.75 12.79
CA GLN A 125 23.42 -13.00 13.53
C GLN A 125 22.04 -12.92 14.15
N PRO A 126 21.24 -14.00 14.03
CA PRO A 126 19.91 -14.03 14.63
C PRO A 126 19.94 -14.05 16.17
#